data_8a6e91bea0c1d23074cc28fe4e149f66
#
_entry.id   8a6e91bea0c1d23074cc28fe4e149f66
#
_cell.length_a   1.000
_cell.length_b   1.000
_cell.length_c   1.000
_cell.angle_alpha   90.00
_cell.angle_beta   90.00
_cell.angle_gamma   90.00
#
_symmetry.space_group_name_H-M   'P 1'
#
loop_
_entity.id
_entity.type
_entity.pdbx_description
1 polymer ?
#
loop_
_entity_poly.entity_id
_entity_poly.type
_entity_poly.pdbx_seq_one_letter_code
_entity_poly.pdbx_strand_id
1 'polypeptide(L)'
;MLVEFGEKTPKRQVVIIGAGFGGLACAKKLRKSPSFSVTLVDRNPYQLFSPLLYQVATASLPEDDIAFPVRTAYREVQFVRAEVTSVDTQSKTLGLENGKSLAFDDLVLAVGSEGATFGIKGVAENTLQMKSVQDARQIRRSLLRNYESVEDEILPLESLNVVIVGGGPTGVELAGAVSELQREIRREFEHIAPQASVTLLEAGPRLLPSFHPRSSNYTAKALRRMGVDVRVDAAVTEATPRSLRLKDGSELVAGTRIWAAGVVAPPTWNFLGDTDRANLIKVDEHLRLDDSIWVVGDAASFGDKTGRA
;
A
#
# COMPACT_ATOMS: atom_id res chain seq x y z
N MET A 1 -50.57 -35.80 0.36
CA MET A 1 -49.97 -34.57 0.91
C MET A 1 -48.71 -34.32 0.13
N LEU A 2 -48.81 -33.51 -0.95
CA LEU A 2 -47.66 -33.13 -1.79
C LEU A 2 -46.85 -32.07 -1.00
N VAL A 3 -45.60 -32.39 -0.69
CA VAL A 3 -44.66 -31.45 -0.13
C VAL A 3 -44.18 -30.63 -1.32
N GLU A 4 -44.67 -29.39 -1.50
CA GLU A 4 -44.12 -28.43 -2.41
C GLU A 4 -42.70 -28.09 -1.93
N PHE A 5 -41.71 -28.60 -2.64
CA PHE A 5 -40.32 -28.08 -2.56
C PHE A 5 -40.35 -26.68 -3.16
N GLY A 6 -40.45 -25.67 -2.31
CA GLY A 6 -40.36 -24.29 -2.70
C GLY A 6 -39.08 -24.11 -3.54
N GLU A 7 -39.23 -23.64 -4.78
CA GLU A 7 -38.11 -23.25 -5.65
C GLU A 7 -37.22 -22.26 -4.88
N LYS A 8 -35.99 -22.68 -4.58
CA LYS A 8 -35.01 -21.77 -3.98
C LYS A 8 -34.72 -20.67 -5.01
N THR A 9 -35.17 -19.48 -4.74
CA THR A 9 -34.83 -18.30 -5.54
C THR A 9 -33.31 -18.31 -5.80
N PRO A 10 -32.86 -18.19 -7.05
CA PRO A 10 -31.43 -18.19 -7.36
C PRO A 10 -30.74 -17.06 -6.58
N LYS A 11 -29.61 -17.40 -5.94
CA LYS A 11 -28.83 -16.40 -5.19
C LYS A 11 -28.19 -15.43 -6.16
N ARG A 12 -28.26 -14.13 -5.86
CA ARG A 12 -27.49 -13.11 -6.60
C ARG A 12 -26.00 -13.38 -6.47
N GLN A 13 -25.29 -13.32 -7.59
CA GLN A 13 -23.85 -13.54 -7.64
C GLN A 13 -23.14 -12.22 -7.38
N VAL A 14 -22.52 -12.10 -6.20
CA VAL A 14 -21.70 -10.94 -5.85
C VAL A 14 -20.23 -11.30 -6.03
N VAL A 15 -19.55 -10.59 -6.92
CA VAL A 15 -18.10 -10.72 -7.08
C VAL A 15 -17.42 -9.51 -6.43
N ILE A 16 -16.44 -9.79 -5.58
CA ILE A 16 -15.63 -8.80 -4.88
C ILE A 16 -14.20 -8.90 -5.39
N ILE A 17 -13.65 -7.83 -5.94
CA ILE A 17 -12.25 -7.77 -6.40
C ILE A 17 -11.40 -7.10 -5.35
N GLY A 18 -10.43 -7.84 -4.81
CA GLY A 18 -9.53 -7.39 -3.75
C GLY A 18 -9.87 -7.93 -2.37
N ALA A 19 -8.93 -8.68 -1.77
CA ALA A 19 -9.01 -9.25 -0.43
C ALA A 19 -8.34 -8.35 0.63
N GLY A 20 -8.34 -7.04 0.41
CA GLY A 20 -7.94 -6.03 1.38
C GLY A 20 -9.01 -5.78 2.45
N PHE A 21 -8.82 -4.72 3.26
CA PHE A 21 -9.74 -4.36 4.34
C PHE A 21 -11.19 -4.19 3.87
N GLY A 22 -11.40 -3.41 2.79
CA GLY A 22 -12.74 -3.14 2.27
C GLY A 22 -13.43 -4.39 1.72
N GLY A 23 -12.72 -5.16 0.87
CA GLY A 23 -13.28 -6.36 0.25
C GLY A 23 -13.62 -7.45 1.27
N LEU A 24 -12.76 -7.69 2.25
CA LEU A 24 -13.04 -8.67 3.30
C LEU A 24 -14.13 -8.23 4.27
N ALA A 25 -14.23 -6.93 4.59
CA ALA A 25 -15.34 -6.41 5.37
C ALA A 25 -16.67 -6.64 4.66
N CYS A 26 -16.72 -6.38 3.35
CA CYS A 26 -17.87 -6.63 2.50
C CYS A 26 -18.20 -8.13 2.43
N ALA A 27 -17.23 -8.99 2.11
CA ALA A 27 -17.40 -10.44 2.05
C ALA A 27 -17.92 -11.01 3.38
N LYS A 28 -17.34 -10.58 4.51
CA LYS A 28 -17.76 -11.00 5.86
C LYS A 28 -19.21 -10.63 6.17
N LYS A 29 -19.69 -9.50 5.67
CA LYS A 29 -21.06 -9.05 5.86
C LYS A 29 -22.03 -9.85 4.99
N LEU A 30 -21.73 -10.02 3.71
CA LEU A 30 -22.61 -10.64 2.72
C LEU A 30 -22.70 -12.16 2.86
N ARG A 31 -21.62 -12.86 3.25
CA ARG A 31 -21.57 -14.33 3.35
C ARG A 31 -22.66 -14.95 4.21
N LYS A 32 -23.21 -14.20 5.17
CA LYS A 32 -24.27 -14.67 6.09
C LYS A 32 -25.67 -14.56 5.49
N SER A 33 -25.84 -13.86 4.36
CA SER A 33 -27.14 -13.70 3.73
C SER A 33 -27.47 -14.90 2.84
N PRO A 34 -28.67 -15.48 2.97
CA PRO A 34 -29.11 -16.56 2.08
C PRO A 34 -29.34 -16.08 0.64
N SER A 35 -29.48 -14.76 0.42
CA SER A 35 -29.79 -14.16 -0.86
C SER A 35 -28.57 -14.00 -1.79
N PHE A 36 -27.36 -14.11 -1.24
CA PHE A 36 -26.14 -13.87 -1.99
C PHE A 36 -25.24 -15.12 -2.09
N SER A 37 -24.59 -15.24 -3.24
CA SER A 37 -23.44 -16.12 -3.45
C SER A 37 -22.21 -15.22 -3.65
N VAL A 38 -21.25 -15.28 -2.72
CA VAL A 38 -20.12 -14.35 -2.69
C VAL A 38 -18.87 -15.01 -3.22
N THR A 39 -18.28 -14.44 -4.25
CA THR A 39 -16.96 -14.80 -4.79
C THR A 39 -15.99 -13.66 -4.55
N LEU A 40 -14.89 -13.95 -3.86
CA LEU A 40 -13.79 -13.01 -3.61
C LEU A 40 -12.63 -13.35 -4.55
N VAL A 41 -12.16 -12.38 -5.32
CA VAL A 41 -11.05 -12.53 -6.29
C VAL A 41 -9.88 -11.68 -5.83
N ASP A 42 -8.70 -12.27 -5.70
CA ASP A 42 -7.45 -11.55 -5.42
C ASP A 42 -6.26 -12.28 -6.06
N ARG A 43 -5.26 -11.54 -6.51
CA ARG A 43 -4.00 -12.08 -7.01
C ARG A 43 -3.15 -12.75 -5.90
N ASN A 44 -3.28 -12.26 -4.66
CA ASN A 44 -2.59 -12.80 -3.49
C ASN A 44 -3.47 -13.82 -2.77
N PRO A 45 -2.90 -14.92 -2.25
CA PRO A 45 -3.65 -15.91 -1.49
C PRO A 45 -3.90 -15.49 -0.03
N TYR A 46 -3.46 -14.30 0.37
CA TYR A 46 -3.50 -13.80 1.74
C TYR A 46 -4.06 -12.38 1.82
N GLN A 47 -4.66 -12.06 2.93
CA GLN A 47 -4.92 -10.69 3.36
C GLN A 47 -3.63 -10.12 3.97
N LEU A 48 -3.24 -8.95 3.53
CA LEU A 48 -2.12 -8.21 4.12
C LEU A 48 -2.64 -7.17 5.13
N PHE A 49 -2.17 -7.27 6.38
CA PHE A 49 -2.36 -6.20 7.37
C PHE A 49 -1.28 -5.11 7.16
N SER A 50 -1.47 -4.30 6.13
CA SER A 50 -0.51 -3.30 5.66
C SER A 50 -0.04 -2.28 6.71
N PRO A 51 -0.79 -1.91 7.79
CA PRO A 51 -0.27 -1.00 8.81
C PRO A 51 0.99 -1.48 9.53
N LEU A 52 1.26 -2.79 9.56
CA LEU A 52 2.47 -3.33 10.19
C LEU A 52 3.57 -3.72 9.19
N LEU A 53 3.42 -3.35 7.92
CA LEU A 53 4.35 -3.73 6.87
C LEU A 53 5.76 -3.16 7.10
N TYR A 54 5.86 -1.96 7.70
CA TYR A 54 7.13 -1.35 8.07
C TYR A 54 7.94 -2.19 9.06
N GLN A 55 7.28 -2.94 9.96
CA GLN A 55 7.95 -3.84 10.90
C GLN A 55 8.55 -5.06 10.20
N VAL A 56 7.90 -5.56 9.14
CA VAL A 56 8.48 -6.61 8.29
C VAL A 56 9.70 -6.09 7.53
N ALA A 57 9.61 -4.86 7.00
CA ALA A 57 10.72 -4.21 6.28
C ALA A 57 11.95 -3.97 7.17
N THR A 58 11.78 -3.82 8.47
CA THR A 58 12.85 -3.61 9.46
C THR A 58 13.16 -4.84 10.31
N ALA A 59 12.70 -6.03 9.89
CA ALA A 59 12.92 -7.31 10.58
C ALA A 59 12.38 -7.41 12.02
N SER A 60 11.55 -6.46 12.46
CA SER A 60 10.95 -6.44 13.80
C SER A 60 9.77 -7.41 13.92
N LEU A 61 9.18 -7.83 12.80
CA LEU A 61 8.04 -8.75 12.74
C LEU A 61 8.20 -9.73 11.56
N PRO A 62 7.91 -11.03 11.72
CA PRO A 62 7.83 -11.96 10.61
C PRO A 62 6.62 -11.66 9.72
N GLU A 63 6.74 -11.93 8.42
CA GLU A 63 5.68 -11.62 7.45
C GLU A 63 4.39 -12.42 7.67
N ASP A 64 4.51 -13.65 8.19
CA ASP A 64 3.37 -14.54 8.45
C ASP A 64 2.43 -13.97 9.54
N ASP A 65 2.92 -13.07 10.38
CA ASP A 65 2.12 -12.40 11.41
C ASP A 65 1.22 -11.30 10.83
N ILE A 66 1.46 -10.89 9.58
CA ILE A 66 0.65 -9.85 8.91
C ILE A 66 0.01 -10.30 7.59
N ALA A 67 0.33 -11.51 7.12
CA ALA A 67 -0.17 -12.08 5.87
C ALA A 67 -1.06 -13.31 6.15
N PHE A 68 -2.36 -13.09 6.33
CA PHE A 68 -3.31 -14.13 6.73
C PHE A 68 -3.92 -14.86 5.53
N PRO A 69 -3.84 -16.21 5.44
CA PRO A 69 -4.42 -16.96 4.33
C PRO A 69 -5.94 -16.78 4.22
N VAL A 70 -6.41 -16.24 3.08
CA VAL A 70 -7.84 -15.94 2.88
C VAL A 70 -8.71 -17.19 2.92
N ARG A 71 -8.29 -18.28 2.27
CA ARG A 71 -9.08 -19.54 2.21
C ARG A 71 -9.34 -20.15 3.59
N THR A 72 -8.38 -20.02 4.51
CA THR A 72 -8.51 -20.57 5.86
C THR A 72 -9.38 -19.70 6.75
N ALA A 73 -9.25 -18.37 6.60
CA ALA A 73 -9.97 -17.41 7.43
C ALA A 73 -11.45 -17.22 7.01
N TYR A 74 -11.76 -17.44 5.70
CA TYR A 74 -13.09 -17.15 5.13
C TYR A 74 -13.63 -18.34 4.34
N ARG A 75 -13.79 -19.50 5.01
CA ARG A 75 -14.20 -20.79 4.38
C ARG A 75 -15.58 -20.75 3.71
N GLU A 76 -16.47 -19.85 4.13
CA GLU A 76 -17.83 -19.74 3.57
C GLU A 76 -17.88 -18.83 2.32
N VAL A 77 -16.76 -18.20 1.93
CA VAL A 77 -16.65 -17.37 0.74
C VAL A 77 -15.88 -18.14 -0.32
N GLN A 78 -16.41 -18.18 -1.54
CA GLN A 78 -15.66 -18.75 -2.67
C GLN A 78 -14.47 -17.82 -2.96
N PHE A 79 -13.25 -18.30 -2.74
CA PHE A 79 -12.04 -17.54 -3.05
C PHE A 79 -11.40 -18.03 -4.35
N VAL A 80 -11.21 -17.10 -5.29
CA VAL A 80 -10.52 -17.30 -6.56
C VAL A 80 -9.21 -16.53 -6.54
N ARG A 81 -8.07 -17.24 -6.56
CA ARG A 81 -6.77 -16.62 -6.73
C ARG A 81 -6.53 -16.38 -8.19
N ALA A 82 -6.66 -15.14 -8.64
CA ALA A 82 -6.38 -14.70 -10.00
C ALA A 82 -6.25 -13.18 -10.06
N GLU A 83 -5.57 -12.68 -11.08
CA GLU A 83 -5.64 -11.29 -11.48
C GLU A 83 -6.82 -11.08 -12.42
N VAL A 84 -7.60 -10.02 -12.19
CA VAL A 84 -8.69 -9.62 -13.08
C VAL A 84 -8.09 -8.74 -14.18
N THR A 85 -8.27 -9.14 -15.41
CA THR A 85 -7.69 -8.48 -16.60
C THR A 85 -8.69 -7.61 -17.36
N SER A 86 -10.00 -7.87 -17.19
CA SER A 86 -11.05 -7.09 -17.83
C SER A 86 -12.36 -7.15 -17.06
N VAL A 87 -13.19 -6.14 -17.26
CA VAL A 87 -14.57 -6.08 -16.77
C VAL A 87 -15.45 -5.65 -17.94
N ASP A 88 -16.42 -6.46 -18.28
CA ASP A 88 -17.50 -6.08 -19.20
C ASP A 88 -18.75 -5.79 -18.37
N THR A 89 -19.11 -4.52 -18.29
CA THR A 89 -20.25 -4.04 -17.49
C THR A 89 -21.58 -4.33 -18.16
N GLN A 90 -21.62 -4.50 -19.50
CA GLN A 90 -22.85 -4.79 -20.24
C GLN A 90 -23.21 -6.28 -20.12
N SER A 91 -22.27 -7.17 -20.36
CA SER A 91 -22.47 -8.62 -20.19
C SER A 91 -22.32 -9.08 -18.73
N LYS A 92 -21.93 -8.18 -17.82
CA LYS A 92 -21.65 -8.46 -16.38
C LYS A 92 -20.69 -9.63 -16.20
N THR A 93 -19.56 -9.58 -16.87
CA THR A 93 -18.52 -10.61 -16.79
C THR A 93 -17.14 -10.03 -16.50
N LEU A 94 -16.34 -10.80 -15.75
CA LEU A 94 -14.93 -10.51 -15.47
C LEU A 94 -14.06 -11.48 -16.25
N GLY A 95 -13.02 -10.97 -16.90
CA GLY A 95 -11.93 -11.78 -17.44
C GLY A 95 -10.81 -11.95 -16.42
N LEU A 96 -10.26 -13.17 -16.34
CA LEU A 96 -9.14 -13.52 -15.46
C LEU A 96 -7.89 -13.84 -16.28
N GLU A 97 -6.70 -13.62 -15.71
CA GLU A 97 -5.40 -13.88 -16.34
C GLU A 97 -5.22 -15.29 -16.90
N ASN A 98 -5.93 -16.28 -16.32
CA ASN A 98 -5.89 -17.67 -16.74
C ASN A 98 -6.88 -18.01 -17.89
N GLY A 99 -7.48 -16.98 -18.51
CA GLY A 99 -8.43 -17.11 -19.62
C GLY A 99 -9.85 -17.53 -19.20
N LYS A 100 -10.11 -17.71 -17.90
CA LYS A 100 -11.46 -17.97 -17.38
C LYS A 100 -12.23 -16.66 -17.22
N SER A 101 -13.56 -16.78 -17.18
CA SER A 101 -14.46 -15.66 -16.87
C SER A 101 -15.35 -15.97 -15.68
N LEU A 102 -15.80 -14.92 -15.00
CA LEU A 102 -16.77 -14.97 -13.90
C LEU A 102 -17.93 -14.06 -14.24
N ALA A 103 -19.15 -14.57 -14.20
CA ALA A 103 -20.35 -13.75 -14.27
C ALA A 103 -20.68 -13.16 -12.88
N PHE A 104 -21.30 -11.99 -12.88
CA PHE A 104 -21.77 -11.34 -11.66
C PHE A 104 -23.14 -10.68 -11.87
N ASP A 105 -23.93 -10.59 -10.82
CA ASP A 105 -25.10 -9.71 -10.77
C ASP A 105 -24.67 -8.35 -10.19
N ASP A 106 -23.78 -8.40 -9.18
CA ASP A 106 -23.24 -7.25 -8.47
C ASP A 106 -21.70 -7.35 -8.38
N LEU A 107 -21.02 -6.25 -8.61
CA LEU A 107 -19.56 -6.14 -8.53
C LEU A 107 -19.15 -5.17 -7.41
N VAL A 108 -18.23 -5.60 -6.57
CA VAL A 108 -17.58 -4.72 -5.59
C VAL A 108 -16.10 -4.58 -5.93
N LEU A 109 -15.69 -3.37 -6.29
CA LEU A 109 -14.30 -3.03 -6.56
C LEU A 109 -13.63 -2.58 -5.26
N ALA A 110 -12.74 -3.40 -4.71
CA ALA A 110 -12.01 -3.17 -3.46
C ALA A 110 -10.49 -3.30 -3.67
N VAL A 111 -10.00 -2.79 -4.80
CA VAL A 111 -8.62 -2.99 -5.29
C VAL A 111 -7.57 -2.18 -4.53
N GLY A 112 -7.99 -1.30 -3.63
CA GLY A 112 -7.09 -0.49 -2.82
C GLY A 112 -6.36 0.59 -3.61
N SER A 113 -5.12 0.87 -3.22
CA SER A 113 -4.28 1.92 -3.80
C SER A 113 -2.86 1.44 -4.06
N GLU A 114 -2.19 2.09 -5.00
CA GLU A 114 -0.77 1.90 -5.34
C GLU A 114 0.05 3.14 -4.94
N GLY A 115 1.38 3.01 -4.91
CA GLY A 115 2.28 4.14 -4.65
C GLY A 115 2.27 5.13 -5.82
N ALA A 116 2.09 6.41 -5.51
CA ALA A 116 2.14 7.48 -6.50
C ALA A 116 3.58 7.95 -6.73
N THR A 117 4.09 7.84 -7.93
CA THR A 117 5.41 8.39 -8.29
C THR A 117 5.34 9.86 -8.74
N PHE A 118 4.12 10.39 -8.92
CA PHE A 118 3.84 11.74 -9.40
C PHE A 118 4.52 12.10 -10.74
N GLY A 119 4.92 11.09 -11.52
CA GLY A 119 5.68 11.30 -12.76
C GLY A 119 7.08 11.87 -12.56
N ILE A 120 7.62 11.86 -11.34
CA ILE A 120 8.96 12.32 -11.03
C ILE A 120 9.97 11.39 -11.66
N LYS A 121 10.89 11.95 -12.45
CA LYS A 121 11.89 11.22 -13.21
C LYS A 121 12.72 10.29 -12.33
N GLY A 122 12.78 9.02 -12.70
CA GLY A 122 13.61 8.00 -12.08
C GLY A 122 13.07 7.44 -10.75
N VAL A 123 11.94 7.94 -10.22
CA VAL A 123 11.39 7.46 -8.94
C VAL A 123 10.96 6.00 -9.06
N ALA A 124 10.27 5.62 -10.12
CA ALA A 124 9.80 4.25 -10.30
C ALA A 124 10.97 3.23 -10.37
N GLU A 125 12.07 3.61 -11.01
CA GLU A 125 13.21 2.73 -11.28
C GLU A 125 14.25 2.73 -10.15
N ASN A 126 14.37 3.83 -9.41
CA ASN A 126 15.48 4.06 -8.47
C ASN A 126 15.06 4.15 -7.01
N THR A 127 13.78 3.89 -6.68
CA THR A 127 13.30 3.86 -5.29
C THR A 127 12.54 2.57 -4.99
N LEU A 128 12.54 2.17 -3.73
CA LEU A 128 11.76 1.05 -3.23
C LEU A 128 10.40 1.54 -2.75
N GLN A 129 9.33 0.86 -3.14
CA GLN A 129 7.97 1.13 -2.67
C GLN A 129 7.70 0.41 -1.33
N MET A 130 6.57 0.75 -0.66
CA MET A 130 6.15 0.12 0.59
C MET A 130 4.65 -0.21 0.53
N LYS A 131 4.26 -1.19 -0.28
CA LYS A 131 2.85 -1.57 -0.51
C LYS A 131 2.58 -3.07 -0.39
N SER A 132 3.60 -3.89 -0.57
CA SER A 132 3.49 -5.35 -0.58
C SER A 132 4.53 -6.02 0.33
N VAL A 133 4.31 -7.30 0.65
CA VAL A 133 5.31 -8.12 1.37
C VAL A 133 6.63 -8.17 0.58
N GLN A 134 6.56 -8.22 -0.76
CA GLN A 134 7.74 -8.21 -1.62
C GLN A 134 8.53 -6.91 -1.46
N ASP A 135 7.85 -5.76 -1.39
CA ASP A 135 8.51 -4.47 -1.16
C ASP A 135 9.22 -4.46 0.20
N ALA A 136 8.53 -4.91 1.26
CA ALA A 136 9.12 -5.00 2.59
C ALA A 136 10.37 -5.90 2.62
N ARG A 137 10.33 -7.05 1.93
CA ARG A 137 11.49 -7.94 1.76
C ARG A 137 12.64 -7.26 1.01
N GLN A 138 12.34 -6.48 -0.05
CA GLN A 138 13.35 -5.75 -0.82
C GLN A 138 14.00 -4.66 0.03
N ILE A 139 13.22 -3.90 0.80
CA ILE A 139 13.73 -2.90 1.73
C ILE A 139 14.64 -3.57 2.77
N ARG A 140 14.16 -4.62 3.44
CA ARG A 140 14.94 -5.37 4.43
C ARG A 140 16.26 -5.87 3.85
N ARG A 141 16.20 -6.47 2.64
CA ARG A 141 17.41 -6.96 1.96
C ARG A 141 18.36 -5.82 1.61
N SER A 142 17.86 -4.68 1.13
CA SER A 142 18.69 -3.52 0.83
C SER A 142 19.38 -2.99 2.08
N LEU A 143 18.65 -2.84 3.19
CA LEU A 143 19.18 -2.36 4.45
C LEU A 143 20.34 -3.25 4.95
N LEU A 144 20.13 -4.56 5.05
CA LEU A 144 21.14 -5.48 5.61
C LEU A 144 22.34 -5.66 4.68
N ARG A 145 22.08 -5.87 3.36
CA ARG A 145 23.15 -6.08 2.38
C ARG A 145 24.09 -4.88 2.25
N ASN A 146 23.59 -3.66 2.43
CA ASN A 146 24.45 -2.48 2.35
C ASN A 146 25.50 -2.49 3.47
N TYR A 147 25.17 -2.94 4.67
CA TYR A 147 26.15 -3.07 5.76
C TYR A 147 27.24 -4.10 5.41
N GLU A 148 26.86 -5.30 4.98
CA GLU A 148 27.80 -6.34 4.55
C GLU A 148 28.71 -5.83 3.41
N SER A 149 28.12 -5.19 2.38
CA SER A 149 28.87 -4.71 1.23
C SER A 149 29.80 -3.52 1.53
N VAL A 150 29.49 -2.69 2.52
CA VAL A 150 30.38 -1.60 2.97
C VAL A 150 31.49 -2.17 3.83
N GLU A 151 31.22 -3.15 4.70
CA GLU A 151 32.25 -3.82 5.51
C GLU A 151 33.28 -4.56 4.63
N ASP A 152 32.80 -5.20 3.56
CA ASP A 152 33.64 -5.85 2.54
C ASP A 152 34.32 -4.87 1.57
N GLU A 153 34.23 -3.54 1.79
CA GLU A 153 34.77 -2.48 0.94
C GLU A 153 34.27 -2.49 -0.52
N ILE A 154 33.13 -3.18 -0.79
CA ILE A 154 32.52 -3.26 -2.12
C ILE A 154 31.73 -1.97 -2.42
N LEU A 155 31.07 -1.39 -1.40
CA LEU A 155 30.30 -0.17 -1.51
C LEU A 155 30.89 0.94 -0.63
N PRO A 156 30.74 2.23 -1.02
CA PRO A 156 31.18 3.35 -0.20
C PRO A 156 30.26 3.55 1.01
N LEU A 157 30.76 4.23 2.04
CA LEU A 157 30.07 4.47 3.33
C LEU A 157 28.69 5.14 3.18
N GLU A 158 28.53 6.01 2.17
CA GLU A 158 27.26 6.65 1.87
C GLU A 158 26.15 5.66 1.48
N SER A 159 26.52 4.43 1.15
CA SER A 159 25.55 3.35 0.89
C SER A 159 24.81 2.89 2.14
N LEU A 160 25.29 3.23 3.34
CA LEU A 160 24.60 3.00 4.61
C LEU A 160 23.45 4.02 4.84
N ASN A 161 23.46 5.13 4.12
CA ASN A 161 22.42 6.14 4.26
C ASN A 161 21.07 5.63 3.74
N VAL A 162 20.03 5.93 4.48
CA VAL A 162 18.65 5.63 4.14
C VAL A 162 17.88 6.93 3.98
N VAL A 163 17.25 7.13 2.83
CA VAL A 163 16.37 8.28 2.59
C VAL A 163 14.95 7.76 2.38
N ILE A 164 14.02 8.27 3.18
CA ILE A 164 12.59 7.96 3.13
C ILE A 164 11.87 9.21 2.65
N VAL A 165 11.07 9.08 1.59
CA VAL A 165 10.30 10.18 0.99
C VAL A 165 8.83 10.04 1.33
N GLY A 166 8.27 11.06 1.97
CA GLY A 166 6.88 11.12 2.40
C GLY A 166 6.73 11.18 3.92
N GLY A 167 6.30 12.32 4.44
CA GLY A 167 6.08 12.55 5.88
C GLY A 167 4.70 12.15 6.40
N GLY A 168 3.99 11.28 5.67
CA GLY A 168 2.75 10.63 6.12
C GLY A 168 3.00 9.53 7.16
N PRO A 169 1.92 8.84 7.64
CA PRO A 169 2.04 7.79 8.66
C PRO A 169 3.09 6.73 8.31
N THR A 170 3.04 6.16 7.10
CA THR A 170 3.97 5.11 6.66
C THR A 170 5.43 5.54 6.71
N GLY A 171 5.75 6.76 6.20
CA GLY A 171 7.14 7.24 6.21
C GLY A 171 7.65 7.56 7.61
N VAL A 172 6.78 8.09 8.47
CA VAL A 172 7.09 8.37 9.88
C VAL A 172 7.39 7.08 10.65
N GLU A 173 6.53 6.06 10.53
CA GLU A 173 6.69 4.76 11.18
C GLU A 173 7.96 4.06 10.68
N LEU A 174 8.18 4.06 9.37
CA LEU A 174 9.37 3.47 8.76
C LEU A 174 10.65 4.17 9.18
N ALA A 175 10.66 5.51 9.25
CA ALA A 175 11.85 6.27 9.67
C ALA A 175 12.25 5.95 11.12
N GLY A 176 11.26 5.82 12.00
CA GLY A 176 11.49 5.37 13.37
C GLY A 176 12.05 3.97 13.43
N ALA A 177 11.40 3.02 12.77
CA ALA A 177 11.80 1.61 12.78
C ALA A 177 13.18 1.37 12.13
N VAL A 178 13.53 2.08 11.04
CA VAL A 178 14.86 2.00 10.43
C VAL A 178 15.92 2.55 11.38
N SER A 179 15.64 3.66 12.09
CA SER A 179 16.57 4.19 13.09
C SER A 179 16.79 3.22 14.25
N GLU A 180 15.76 2.50 14.69
CA GLU A 180 15.88 1.43 15.70
C GLU A 180 16.73 0.28 15.19
N LEU A 181 16.45 -0.22 13.98
CA LEU A 181 17.23 -1.28 13.34
C LEU A 181 18.72 -0.89 13.22
N GLN A 182 19.02 0.33 12.76
CA GLN A 182 20.40 0.80 12.67
C GLN A 182 21.11 0.82 14.03
N ARG A 183 20.38 1.13 15.12
CA ARG A 183 20.92 1.08 16.48
C ARG A 183 21.26 -0.34 16.94
N GLU A 184 20.45 -1.33 16.57
CA GLU A 184 20.70 -2.74 16.88
C GLU A 184 21.89 -3.28 16.08
N ILE A 185 21.97 -2.99 14.79
CA ILE A 185 23.04 -3.38 13.89
C ILE A 185 24.41 -2.80 14.32
N ARG A 186 24.45 -1.68 15.02
CA ARG A 186 25.71 -1.08 15.53
C ARG A 186 26.57 -2.03 16.35
N ARG A 187 25.99 -3.06 16.94
CA ARG A 187 26.75 -4.07 17.73
C ARG A 187 27.57 -5.00 16.87
N GLU A 188 27.12 -5.24 15.65
CA GLU A 188 27.77 -6.14 14.69
C GLU A 188 28.76 -5.38 13.80
N PHE A 189 28.43 -4.12 13.44
CA PHE A 189 29.19 -3.29 12.50
C PHE A 189 29.72 -2.02 13.18
N GLU A 190 30.42 -2.18 14.31
CA GLU A 190 30.84 -1.07 15.18
C GLU A 190 31.65 0.02 14.45
N HIS A 191 32.46 -0.35 13.45
CA HIS A 191 33.35 0.57 12.73
C HIS A 191 32.65 1.44 11.69
N ILE A 192 31.58 0.92 11.05
CA ILE A 192 30.90 1.61 9.95
C ILE A 192 29.51 2.14 10.33
N ALA A 193 28.79 1.45 11.22
CA ALA A 193 27.42 1.81 11.59
C ALA A 193 27.27 3.23 12.21
N PRO A 194 28.23 3.82 12.93
CA PRO A 194 28.12 5.21 13.40
C PRO A 194 27.99 6.25 12.28
N GLN A 195 28.35 5.90 11.04
CA GLN A 195 28.29 6.78 9.87
C GLN A 195 26.99 6.66 9.10
N ALA A 196 26.16 5.66 9.43
CA ALA A 196 24.85 5.47 8.82
C ALA A 196 23.88 6.57 9.27
N SER A 197 23.11 7.09 8.33
CA SER A 197 22.08 8.12 8.60
C SER A 197 20.71 7.71 8.08
N VAL A 198 19.66 8.21 8.74
CA VAL A 198 18.27 8.11 8.27
C VAL A 198 17.75 9.52 8.04
N THR A 199 17.30 9.80 6.82
CA THR A 199 16.69 11.10 6.46
C THR A 199 15.23 10.85 6.07
N LEU A 200 14.30 11.62 6.66
CA LEU A 200 12.89 11.65 6.26
C LEU A 200 12.60 12.97 5.55
N LEU A 201 12.16 12.89 4.29
CA LEU A 201 11.80 14.03 3.47
C LEU A 201 10.28 14.20 3.40
N GLU A 202 9.80 15.42 3.58
CA GLU A 202 8.41 15.80 3.36
C GLU A 202 8.38 17.06 2.47
N ALA A 203 7.58 16.99 1.40
CA ALA A 203 7.45 18.10 0.44
C ALA A 203 6.70 19.31 1.02
N GLY A 204 5.81 19.07 1.96
CA GLY A 204 5.03 20.09 2.66
C GLY A 204 5.76 20.65 3.90
N PRO A 205 5.16 21.66 4.55
CA PRO A 205 5.79 22.38 5.67
C PRO A 205 5.77 21.60 7.00
N ARG A 206 5.15 20.41 7.05
CA ARG A 206 5.07 19.60 8.29
C ARG A 206 4.81 18.14 8.02
N LEU A 207 5.28 17.28 8.92
CA LEU A 207 4.91 15.86 8.94
C LEU A 207 3.43 15.67 9.26
N LEU A 208 2.85 14.54 8.84
CA LEU A 208 1.48 14.14 9.13
C LEU A 208 0.47 15.26 8.81
N PRO A 209 0.38 15.72 7.54
CA PRO A 209 -0.41 16.89 7.18
C PRO A 209 -1.92 16.74 7.48
N SER A 210 -2.43 15.51 7.50
CA SER A 210 -3.83 15.20 7.83
C SER A 210 -4.12 15.22 9.33
N PHE A 211 -3.09 15.27 10.19
CA PHE A 211 -3.23 15.24 11.65
C PHE A 211 -3.17 16.64 12.24
N HIS A 212 -3.57 16.74 13.51
CA HIS A 212 -3.48 18.01 14.23
C HIS A 212 -2.01 18.51 14.30
N PRO A 213 -1.73 19.83 14.17
CA PRO A 213 -0.36 20.37 14.16
C PRO A 213 0.50 20.00 15.39
N ARG A 214 -0.13 19.80 16.56
CA ARG A 214 0.58 19.31 17.76
C ARG A 214 1.17 17.91 17.56
N SER A 215 0.45 17.02 16.85
CA SER A 215 0.95 15.67 16.51
C SER A 215 2.15 15.76 15.57
N SER A 216 2.10 16.62 14.56
CA SER A 216 3.23 16.87 13.65
C SER A 216 4.49 17.32 14.40
N ASN A 217 4.35 18.29 15.29
CA ASN A 217 5.46 18.81 16.08
C ASN A 217 6.04 17.77 17.04
N TYR A 218 5.16 17.00 17.70
CA TYR A 218 5.59 15.91 18.58
C TYR A 218 6.38 14.84 17.80
N THR A 219 5.83 14.38 16.67
CA THR A 219 6.45 13.37 15.81
C THR A 219 7.81 13.82 15.29
N ALA A 220 7.94 15.04 14.78
CA ALA A 220 9.20 15.57 14.31
C ALA A 220 10.26 15.62 15.43
N LYS A 221 9.87 16.04 16.65
CA LYS A 221 10.76 16.04 17.82
C LYS A 221 11.16 14.61 18.24
N ALA A 222 10.23 13.66 18.21
CA ALA A 222 10.49 12.28 18.57
C ALA A 222 11.48 11.65 17.59
N LEU A 223 11.26 11.76 16.28
CA LEU A 223 12.15 11.24 15.25
C LEU A 223 13.57 11.84 15.34
N ARG A 224 13.69 13.18 15.55
CA ARG A 224 14.99 13.82 15.74
C ARG A 224 15.73 13.30 16.97
N ARG A 225 15.03 13.00 18.07
CA ARG A 225 15.64 12.36 19.27
C ARG A 225 16.13 10.94 18.99
N MET A 226 15.50 10.24 18.05
CA MET A 226 15.95 8.93 17.57
C MET A 226 17.14 9.01 16.62
N GLY A 227 17.55 10.21 16.18
CA GLY A 227 18.66 10.43 15.26
C GLY A 227 18.23 10.56 13.79
N VAL A 228 16.93 10.66 13.52
CA VAL A 228 16.43 10.86 12.15
C VAL A 228 16.56 12.34 11.76
N ASP A 229 17.18 12.61 10.61
CA ASP A 229 17.20 13.94 9.98
C ASP A 229 15.84 14.19 9.30
N VAL A 230 15.01 15.02 9.92
CA VAL A 230 13.67 15.36 9.43
C VAL A 230 13.73 16.67 8.66
N ARG A 231 13.50 16.60 7.34
CA ARG A 231 13.47 17.75 6.43
C ARG A 231 12.05 17.94 5.88
N VAL A 232 11.48 19.10 6.16
CA VAL A 232 10.22 19.57 5.58
C VAL A 232 10.50 20.58 4.47
N ASP A 233 9.51 20.95 3.66
CA ASP A 233 9.66 21.77 2.45
C ASP A 233 10.73 21.21 1.49
N ALA A 234 10.96 19.89 1.54
CA ALA A 234 12.03 19.17 0.86
C ALA A 234 11.46 18.26 -0.25
N ALA A 235 10.95 18.87 -1.31
CA ALA A 235 10.38 18.16 -2.45
C ALA A 235 11.47 17.51 -3.32
N VAL A 236 11.34 16.22 -3.60
CA VAL A 236 12.18 15.48 -4.55
C VAL A 236 11.77 15.83 -5.99
N THR A 237 12.74 16.10 -6.86
CA THR A 237 12.55 16.43 -8.28
C THR A 237 13.09 15.36 -9.23
N GLU A 238 14.04 14.54 -8.79
CA GLU A 238 14.60 13.44 -9.57
C GLU A 238 15.16 12.36 -8.62
N ALA A 239 15.04 11.10 -9.02
CA ALA A 239 15.75 9.99 -8.41
C ALA A 239 16.74 9.38 -9.40
N THR A 240 17.99 9.22 -8.96
CA THR A 240 19.06 8.56 -9.72
C THR A 240 19.39 7.19 -9.12
N PRO A 241 20.20 6.34 -9.75
CA PRO A 241 20.62 5.08 -9.16
C PRO A 241 21.34 5.20 -7.81
N ARG A 242 21.85 6.39 -7.45
CA ARG A 242 22.64 6.59 -6.21
C ARG A 242 22.12 7.69 -5.30
N SER A 243 21.22 8.54 -5.77
CA SER A 243 20.82 9.76 -5.05
C SER A 243 19.41 10.23 -5.34
N LEU A 244 18.92 11.15 -4.50
CA LEU A 244 17.73 11.96 -4.74
C LEU A 244 18.12 13.43 -4.86
N ARG A 245 17.59 14.12 -5.87
CA ARG A 245 17.71 15.57 -6.03
C ARG A 245 16.50 16.28 -5.47
N LEU A 246 16.72 17.35 -4.75
CA LEU A 246 15.69 18.17 -4.14
C LEU A 246 15.44 19.45 -4.97
N LYS A 247 14.30 20.07 -4.73
CA LYS A 247 13.89 21.31 -5.42
C LYS A 247 14.85 22.49 -5.16
N ASP A 248 15.52 22.51 -4.03
CA ASP A 248 16.52 23.53 -3.68
C ASP A 248 17.89 23.32 -4.36
N GLY A 249 18.02 22.29 -5.20
CA GLY A 249 19.24 21.90 -5.89
C GLY A 249 20.17 20.99 -5.09
N SER A 250 19.88 20.70 -3.84
CA SER A 250 20.68 19.75 -3.05
C SER A 250 20.50 18.32 -3.52
N GLU A 251 21.50 17.48 -3.26
CA GLU A 251 21.51 16.06 -3.61
C GLU A 251 21.83 15.21 -2.39
N LEU A 252 21.06 14.14 -2.19
CA LEU A 252 21.22 13.19 -1.10
C LEU A 252 21.64 11.84 -1.66
N VAL A 253 22.88 11.43 -1.40
CA VAL A 253 23.40 10.11 -1.76
C VAL A 253 23.00 9.10 -0.69
N ALA A 254 22.38 7.99 -1.11
CA ALA A 254 21.93 6.93 -0.21
C ALA A 254 21.89 5.57 -0.93
N GLY A 255 22.27 4.51 -0.24
CA GLY A 255 22.13 3.14 -0.73
C GLY A 255 20.69 2.66 -0.74
N THR A 256 19.89 3.09 0.23
CA THR A 256 18.47 2.72 0.31
C THR A 256 17.60 3.96 0.22
N ARG A 257 16.77 4.04 -0.83
CA ARG A 257 15.84 5.14 -1.08
C ARG A 257 14.44 4.56 -1.13
N ILE A 258 13.58 4.97 -0.18
CA ILE A 258 12.24 4.41 0.00
C ILE A 258 11.21 5.48 -0.31
N TRP A 259 10.26 5.16 -1.20
CA TRP A 259 9.19 6.05 -1.60
C TRP A 259 7.90 5.69 -0.88
N ALA A 260 7.54 6.48 0.11
CA ALA A 260 6.31 6.36 0.90
C ALA A 260 5.37 7.56 0.70
N ALA A 261 5.60 8.35 -0.38
CA ALA A 261 4.83 9.56 -0.68
C ALA A 261 3.65 9.26 -1.59
N GLY A 262 2.46 9.56 -1.09
CA GLY A 262 1.23 9.53 -1.87
C GLY A 262 0.74 8.13 -2.27
N VAL A 263 -0.55 8.09 -2.56
CA VAL A 263 -1.24 6.91 -3.09
C VAL A 263 -2.18 7.33 -4.20
N VAL A 264 -2.38 6.45 -5.16
CA VAL A 264 -3.35 6.60 -6.26
C VAL A 264 -4.13 5.30 -6.40
N ALA A 265 -5.36 5.36 -6.87
CA ALA A 265 -6.04 4.14 -7.29
C ALA A 265 -5.33 3.57 -8.53
N PRO A 266 -5.29 2.23 -8.68
CA PRO A 266 -4.68 1.62 -9.85
C PRO A 266 -5.32 2.12 -11.14
N PRO A 267 -4.55 2.71 -12.09
CA PRO A 267 -5.10 3.30 -13.32
C PRO A 267 -5.87 2.32 -14.20
N THR A 268 -5.60 1.03 -14.04
CA THR A 268 -6.27 -0.07 -14.75
C THR A 268 -7.78 -0.10 -14.57
N TRP A 269 -8.31 0.63 -13.58
CA TRP A 269 -9.75 0.66 -13.27
C TRP A 269 -10.44 1.97 -13.68
N ASN A 270 -9.70 2.95 -14.22
CA ASN A 270 -10.25 4.28 -14.58
C ASN A 270 -11.29 4.23 -15.71
N PHE A 271 -11.34 3.14 -16.47
CA PHE A 271 -12.34 2.96 -17.52
C PHE A 271 -13.76 2.73 -16.98
N LEU A 272 -13.90 2.40 -15.69
CA LEU A 272 -15.20 2.13 -15.06
C LEU A 272 -15.99 3.41 -14.76
N GLY A 273 -15.32 4.57 -14.58
CA GLY A 273 -16.02 5.81 -14.25
C GLY A 273 -15.08 7.01 -14.11
N ASP A 274 -15.67 8.16 -13.80
CA ASP A 274 -14.94 9.40 -13.54
C ASP A 274 -14.03 9.25 -12.34
N THR A 275 -12.84 9.85 -12.44
CA THR A 275 -11.85 9.85 -11.36
C THR A 275 -11.53 11.27 -10.87
N ASP A 276 -10.94 11.36 -9.68
CA ASP A 276 -10.33 12.58 -9.17
C ASP A 276 -8.83 12.69 -9.52
N ARG A 277 -8.13 13.67 -8.91
CA ARG A 277 -6.69 13.92 -9.18
C ARG A 277 -5.76 12.79 -8.72
N ALA A 278 -6.24 11.93 -7.80
CA ALA A 278 -5.51 10.76 -7.31
C ALA A 278 -5.96 9.47 -8.03
N ASN A 279 -6.66 9.57 -9.15
CA ASN A 279 -7.31 8.48 -9.88
C ASN A 279 -8.34 7.71 -9.07
N LEU A 280 -8.80 8.24 -7.92
CA LEU A 280 -9.85 7.60 -7.14
C LEU A 280 -11.17 7.71 -7.89
N ILE A 281 -11.90 6.60 -7.96
CA ILE A 281 -13.16 6.50 -8.69
C ILE A 281 -14.25 7.22 -7.91
N LYS A 282 -14.91 8.20 -8.53
CA LYS A 282 -16.00 8.95 -7.90
C LYS A 282 -17.22 8.06 -7.70
N VAL A 283 -17.76 8.08 -6.50
CA VAL A 283 -18.94 7.30 -6.10
C VAL A 283 -19.97 8.19 -5.41
N ASP A 284 -21.21 7.70 -5.35
CA ASP A 284 -22.29 8.34 -4.61
C ASP A 284 -22.17 8.14 -3.08
N GLU A 285 -23.13 8.66 -2.31
CA GLU A 285 -23.16 8.52 -0.83
C GLU A 285 -23.33 7.07 -0.33
N HIS A 286 -23.68 6.14 -1.22
CA HIS A 286 -23.78 4.70 -0.95
C HIS A 286 -22.60 3.90 -1.50
N LEU A 287 -21.51 4.58 -1.90
CA LEU A 287 -20.33 4.00 -2.54
C LEU A 287 -20.63 3.30 -3.87
N ARG A 288 -21.69 3.73 -4.56
CA ARG A 288 -22.14 3.17 -5.83
C ARG A 288 -21.54 3.97 -6.98
N LEU A 289 -21.08 3.24 -7.98
CA LEU A 289 -20.71 3.78 -9.28
C LEU A 289 -21.90 3.75 -10.25
N ASP A 290 -22.62 2.62 -10.25
CA ASP A 290 -23.88 2.42 -10.99
C ASP A 290 -24.82 1.45 -10.22
N ASP A 291 -25.88 0.97 -10.88
CA ASP A 291 -26.88 0.10 -10.24
C ASP A 291 -26.34 -1.28 -9.80
N SER A 292 -25.18 -1.68 -10.29
CA SER A 292 -24.59 -3.02 -10.07
C SER A 292 -23.13 -3.00 -9.66
N ILE A 293 -22.51 -1.82 -9.55
CA ILE A 293 -21.09 -1.69 -9.24
C ILE A 293 -20.87 -0.76 -8.04
N TRP A 294 -20.12 -1.22 -7.07
CA TRP A 294 -19.69 -0.46 -5.89
C TRP A 294 -18.17 -0.37 -5.87
N VAL A 295 -17.64 0.75 -5.37
CA VAL A 295 -16.20 0.93 -5.13
C VAL A 295 -15.98 1.23 -3.66
N VAL A 296 -15.11 0.47 -2.99
CA VAL A 296 -14.88 0.59 -1.55
C VAL A 296 -13.39 0.63 -1.19
N GLY A 297 -13.08 1.28 -0.08
CA GLY A 297 -11.69 1.45 0.39
C GLY A 297 -10.94 2.52 -0.39
N ASP A 298 -9.60 2.40 -0.45
CA ASP A 298 -8.70 3.42 -0.99
C ASP A 298 -8.86 3.71 -2.49
N ALA A 299 -9.65 2.94 -3.22
CA ALA A 299 -9.95 3.20 -4.63
C ALA A 299 -11.14 4.17 -4.83
N ALA A 300 -11.95 4.40 -3.78
CA ALA A 300 -13.15 5.23 -3.85
C ALA A 300 -12.87 6.69 -3.52
N SER A 301 -13.38 7.62 -4.34
CA SER A 301 -13.47 9.05 -4.02
C SER A 301 -14.89 9.33 -3.54
N PHE A 302 -15.02 9.43 -2.24
CA PHE A 302 -16.28 9.80 -1.57
C PHE A 302 -16.15 11.22 -1.04
N GLY A 303 -16.80 12.17 -1.72
CA GLY A 303 -16.92 13.53 -1.24
C GLY A 303 -17.99 13.61 -0.15
N ASP A 304 -17.57 13.79 1.12
CA ASP A 304 -18.52 14.23 2.13
C ASP A 304 -19.01 15.66 1.80
N LYS A 305 -20.12 16.09 2.44
CA LYS A 305 -20.66 17.46 2.26
C LYS A 305 -19.66 18.57 2.64
N THR A 306 -18.50 18.22 3.21
CA THR A 306 -17.41 19.14 3.61
C THR A 306 -16.29 19.17 2.58
N GLY A 307 -16.35 18.35 1.50
CA GLY A 307 -15.34 18.27 0.45
C GLY A 307 -14.03 17.60 0.91
N ARG A 308 -14.07 16.85 2.01
CA ARG A 308 -12.94 16.01 2.46
C ARG A 308 -13.13 14.62 1.89
N ALA A 309 -12.14 14.16 1.11
CA ALA A 309 -12.01 12.77 0.70
C ALA A 309 -11.51 11.92 1.88
#